data_1f8a26824acc82e26aa2052b11abb08d
#
_entry.id   1f8a26824acc82e26aa2052b11abb08d
#
_cell.length_a   1.000
_cell.length_b   1.000
_cell.length_c   1.000
_cell.angle_alpha   90.00
_cell.angle_beta   90.00
_cell.angle_gamma   90.00
#
_symmetry.space_group_name_H-M   'P 1'
#
loop_
_entity.id
_entity.type
_entity.pdbx_description
1 polymer ?
#
loop_
_entity_poly.entity_id
_entity_poly.type
_entity_poly.pdbx_seq_one_letter_code
_entity_poly.pdbx_strand_id
1 'polypeptide(L)'
;RNNKESMLKEKLFTENPSFKCLVVEHNDSIVGYCSFMKQFSTWDSDYYLHMDCLFLVKEARGFGLGEILLNRLKEEANQINCKIIQWQTPSFNSRAIKFYDRIGGKSIPKERYFLNL
;
A
#
# COMPACT_ATOMS: atom_id res chain seq x y z
N ARG A 1 -21.66 -1.26 -4.93
CA ARG A 1 -20.48 -1.00 -5.74
C ARG A 1 -20.30 0.47 -6.06
N ASN A 2 -21.34 1.13 -6.57
CA ASN A 2 -21.30 2.55 -6.88
C ASN A 2 -21.04 3.39 -5.63
N ASN A 3 -21.61 2.98 -4.49
CA ASN A 3 -21.35 3.66 -3.21
C ASN A 3 -19.91 3.53 -2.79
N LYS A 4 -19.32 2.36 -3.01
CA LYS A 4 -17.92 2.11 -2.67
C LYS A 4 -16.99 2.98 -3.51
N GLU A 5 -17.25 3.07 -4.81
CA GLU A 5 -16.47 3.90 -5.73
C GLU A 5 -16.58 5.38 -5.37
N SER A 6 -17.78 5.86 -5.08
CA SER A 6 -18.00 7.23 -4.65
C SER A 6 -17.30 7.55 -3.35
N MET A 7 -17.35 6.64 -2.39
CA MET A 7 -16.67 6.79 -1.10
C MET A 7 -15.15 6.88 -1.28
N LEU A 8 -14.57 6.06 -2.15
CA LEU A 8 -13.14 6.11 -2.44
C LEU A 8 -12.74 7.45 -3.05
N LYS A 9 -13.52 7.95 -3.99
CA LYS A 9 -13.26 9.26 -4.60
C LYS A 9 -13.34 10.38 -3.57
N GLU A 10 -14.35 10.35 -2.72
CA GLU A 10 -14.54 11.34 -1.67
C GLU A 10 -13.34 11.35 -0.72
N LYS A 11 -12.87 10.18 -0.30
CA LYS A 11 -11.74 10.10 0.63
C LYS A 11 -10.41 10.48 0.00
N LEU A 12 -10.24 10.22 -1.29
CA LEU A 12 -8.99 10.48 -1.98
C LEU A 12 -8.84 11.94 -2.40
N PHE A 13 -9.92 12.58 -2.85
CA PHE A 13 -9.89 13.92 -3.44
C PHE A 13 -10.43 15.00 -2.53
N THR A 14 -10.43 14.78 -1.24
CA THR A 14 -10.80 15.80 -0.26
C THR A 14 -9.56 16.60 0.16
N GLU A 15 -9.79 17.73 0.87
CA GLU A 15 -8.70 18.60 1.35
C GLU A 15 -7.75 17.87 2.27
N ASN A 16 -8.27 17.01 3.15
CA ASN A 16 -7.45 16.17 4.03
C ASN A 16 -7.76 14.70 3.73
N PRO A 17 -7.16 14.15 2.67
CA PRO A 17 -7.51 12.79 2.25
C PRO A 17 -7.16 11.75 3.32
N SER A 18 -8.06 10.76 3.47
CA SER A 18 -7.82 9.64 4.39
C SER A 18 -6.71 8.72 3.88
N PHE A 19 -6.46 8.73 2.59
CA PHE A 19 -5.40 7.93 1.98
C PHE A 19 -4.94 8.58 0.69
N LYS A 20 -3.79 8.13 0.21
CA LYS A 20 -3.23 8.54 -1.08
C LYS A 20 -3.02 7.32 -1.94
N CYS A 21 -2.82 7.55 -3.23
CA CYS A 21 -2.68 6.45 -4.17
C CYS A 21 -1.65 6.81 -5.25
N LEU A 22 -0.70 5.91 -5.47
CA LEU A 22 0.19 5.94 -6.63
C LEU A 22 -0.40 5.00 -7.66
N VAL A 23 -0.39 5.41 -8.93
CA VAL A 23 -0.95 4.59 -10.00
C VAL A 23 0.08 4.34 -11.09
N VAL A 24 -0.06 3.22 -11.78
CA VAL A 24 0.74 2.89 -12.95
C VAL A 24 -0.17 2.92 -14.15
N GLU A 25 0.19 3.76 -15.13
CA GLU A 25 -0.54 3.83 -16.40
C GLU A 25 0.27 3.19 -17.51
N HIS A 26 -0.43 2.52 -18.42
CA HIS A 26 0.16 1.96 -19.62
C HIS A 26 -0.91 2.01 -20.73
N ASN A 27 -0.58 2.65 -21.86
CA ASN A 27 -1.50 2.81 -22.97
C ASN A 27 -2.86 3.39 -22.53
N ASP A 28 -2.82 4.46 -21.75
CA ASP A 28 -4.00 5.18 -21.24
C ASP A 28 -4.88 4.36 -20.31
N SER A 29 -4.36 3.25 -19.81
CA SER A 29 -5.07 2.42 -18.84
C SER A 29 -4.28 2.34 -17.54
N ILE A 30 -4.98 2.36 -16.42
CA ILE A 30 -4.36 2.11 -15.11
C ILE A 30 -4.20 0.61 -14.95
N VAL A 31 -2.96 0.15 -14.83
CA VAL A 31 -2.64 -1.28 -14.73
C VAL A 31 -2.17 -1.68 -13.33
N GLY A 32 -2.05 -0.73 -12.43
CA GLY A 32 -1.68 -1.03 -11.06
C GLY A 32 -1.81 0.19 -10.17
N TYR A 33 -1.81 -0.05 -8.87
CA TYR A 33 -1.86 1.04 -7.90
C TYR A 33 -1.30 0.60 -6.57
N CYS A 34 -0.96 1.59 -5.76
CA CYS A 34 -0.54 1.39 -4.38
C CYS A 34 -1.24 2.45 -3.54
N SER A 35 -2.07 2.00 -2.61
CA SER A 35 -2.76 2.90 -1.68
C SER A 35 -2.02 2.92 -0.34
N PHE A 36 -1.96 4.10 0.27
CA PHE A 36 -1.19 4.27 1.49
C PHE A 36 -1.70 5.45 2.29
N MET A 37 -1.32 5.47 3.58
CA MET A 37 -1.71 6.55 4.47
C MET A 37 -0.67 6.68 5.57
N LYS A 38 -0.52 7.90 6.08
CA LYS A 38 0.32 8.15 7.25
C LYS A 38 -0.48 7.80 8.50
N GLN A 39 0.12 7.01 9.37
CA GLN A 39 -0.52 6.60 10.64
C GLN A 39 0.43 6.87 11.79
N PHE A 40 -0.14 7.07 12.96
CA PHE A 40 0.62 7.27 14.18
C PHE A 40 0.60 5.98 15.00
N SER A 41 1.77 5.50 15.38
CA SER A 41 1.91 4.35 16.28
C SER A 41 2.01 4.87 17.71
N THR A 42 1.01 4.56 18.52
CA THR A 42 1.07 4.97 19.93
C THR A 42 2.11 4.17 20.70
N TRP A 43 2.40 2.95 20.25
CA TRP A 43 3.44 2.13 20.85
C TRP A 43 4.83 2.73 20.64
N ASP A 44 5.13 3.15 19.40
CA ASP A 44 6.43 3.71 19.05
C ASP A 44 6.49 5.23 19.24
N SER A 45 5.36 5.86 19.48
CA SER A 45 5.24 7.34 19.57
C SER A 45 5.79 8.04 18.34
N ASP A 46 5.51 7.48 17.16
CA ASP A 46 5.99 8.05 15.92
C ASP A 46 5.03 7.70 14.78
N TYR A 47 5.16 8.45 13.70
CA TYR A 47 4.40 8.19 12.49
C TYR A 47 5.10 7.15 11.64
N TYR A 48 4.31 6.40 10.88
CA TYR A 48 4.80 5.49 9.87
C TYR A 48 3.89 5.55 8.66
N LEU A 49 4.37 5.07 7.52
CA LEU A 49 3.54 4.98 6.33
C LEU A 49 2.96 3.58 6.25
N HIS A 50 1.64 3.49 6.21
CA HIS A 50 0.94 2.23 6.05
C HIS A 50 0.56 2.04 4.60
N MET A 51 1.07 0.99 3.98
CA MET A 51 0.64 0.58 2.65
C MET A 51 -0.55 -0.36 2.80
N ASP A 52 -1.70 0.08 2.30
CA ASP A 52 -2.92 -0.70 2.45
C ASP A 52 -3.08 -1.73 1.36
N CYS A 53 -2.77 -1.35 0.13
CA CYS A 53 -2.92 -2.26 -1.01
C CYS A 53 -1.84 -1.99 -2.06
N LEU A 54 -1.31 -3.07 -2.61
CA LEU A 54 -0.42 -3.02 -3.78
C LEU A 54 -1.00 -3.99 -4.79
N PHE A 55 -1.40 -3.47 -5.94
CA PHE A 55 -2.07 -4.28 -6.95
C PHE A 55 -1.52 -4.01 -8.34
N LEU A 56 -1.32 -5.07 -9.11
CA LEU A 56 -1.01 -5.01 -10.53
C LEU A 56 -1.92 -5.99 -11.24
N VAL A 57 -2.48 -5.59 -12.37
CA VAL A 57 -3.21 -6.53 -13.22
C VAL A 57 -2.25 -7.63 -13.67
N LYS A 58 -2.79 -8.82 -13.93
CA LYS A 58 -1.97 -10.00 -14.24
C LYS A 58 -1.01 -9.74 -15.39
N GLU A 59 -1.48 -9.06 -16.44
CA GLU A 59 -0.69 -8.78 -17.64
C GLU A 59 0.47 -7.83 -17.38
N ALA A 60 0.41 -7.05 -16.32
CA ALA A 60 1.45 -6.09 -15.95
C ALA A 60 2.50 -6.68 -15.00
N ARG A 61 2.34 -7.91 -14.58
CA ARG A 61 3.26 -8.56 -13.63
C ARG A 61 4.49 -9.08 -14.37
N GLY A 62 5.60 -9.17 -13.63
CA GLY A 62 6.84 -9.71 -14.18
C GLY A 62 7.72 -8.70 -14.89
N PHE A 63 7.39 -7.41 -14.83
CA PHE A 63 8.15 -6.34 -15.48
C PHE A 63 8.79 -5.38 -14.48
N GLY A 64 8.81 -5.73 -13.21
CA GLY A 64 9.42 -4.89 -12.18
C GLY A 64 8.59 -3.71 -11.73
N LEU A 65 7.31 -3.63 -12.12
CA LEU A 65 6.45 -2.50 -11.78
C LEU A 65 6.14 -2.43 -10.29
N GLY A 66 6.00 -3.56 -9.62
CA GLY A 66 5.79 -3.59 -8.17
C GLY A 66 6.95 -2.97 -7.42
N GLU A 67 8.17 -3.27 -7.85
CA GLU A 67 9.37 -2.70 -7.23
C GLU A 67 9.45 -1.19 -7.50
N ILE A 68 9.09 -0.75 -8.69
CA ILE A 68 9.03 0.68 -9.02
C ILE A 68 8.03 1.39 -8.12
N LEU A 69 6.84 0.81 -7.91
CA LEU A 69 5.85 1.37 -7.00
C LEU A 69 6.39 1.47 -5.58
N LEU A 70 7.05 0.43 -5.08
CA LEU A 70 7.62 0.46 -3.73
C LEU A 70 8.73 1.49 -3.61
N ASN A 71 9.55 1.67 -4.63
CA ASN A 71 10.58 2.69 -4.62
C ASN A 71 9.98 4.09 -4.58
N ARG A 72 8.89 4.32 -5.32
CA ARG A 72 8.17 5.58 -5.24
C ARG A 72 7.53 5.78 -3.87
N LEU A 73 7.03 4.71 -3.27
CA LEU A 73 6.47 4.79 -1.93
C LEU A 73 7.52 5.16 -0.89
N LYS A 74 8.75 4.68 -1.07
CA LYS A 74 9.87 5.08 -0.21
C LYS A 74 10.14 6.58 -0.30
N GLU A 75 10.05 7.14 -1.51
CA GLU A 75 10.21 8.59 -1.69
C GLU A 75 9.09 9.35 -0.98
N GLU A 76 7.85 8.87 -1.08
CA GLU A 76 6.72 9.46 -0.39
C GLU A 76 6.94 9.44 1.13
N ALA A 77 7.40 8.31 1.66
CA ALA A 77 7.67 8.18 3.08
C ALA A 77 8.74 9.18 3.54
N ASN A 78 9.81 9.34 2.76
CA ASN A 78 10.87 10.30 3.07
C ASN A 78 10.33 11.72 3.10
N GLN A 79 9.47 12.09 2.17
CA GLN A 79 8.91 13.45 2.10
C GLN A 79 8.07 13.82 3.32
N ILE A 80 7.45 12.83 3.95
CA ILE A 80 6.61 13.06 5.14
C ILE A 80 7.31 12.62 6.43
N ASN A 81 8.61 12.40 6.38
CA ASN A 81 9.46 12.04 7.51
C ASN A 81 9.04 10.74 8.21
N CYS A 82 8.55 9.78 7.45
CA CYS A 82 8.29 8.43 7.94
C CYS A 82 9.48 7.55 7.63
N LYS A 83 10.02 6.89 8.65
CA LYS A 83 11.21 6.04 8.51
C LYS A 83 10.87 4.58 8.27
N ILE A 84 9.61 4.21 8.44
CA ILE A 84 9.14 2.83 8.31
C ILE A 84 7.91 2.81 7.42
N ILE A 85 7.87 1.84 6.53
CA ILE A 85 6.67 1.49 5.77
C ILE A 85 6.21 0.13 6.29
N GLN A 86 4.94 0.02 6.67
CA GLN A 86 4.37 -1.21 7.17
C GLN A 86 3.22 -1.65 6.28
N TRP A 87 3.10 -2.96 6.09
CA TRP A 87 1.97 -3.54 5.36
C TRP A 87 1.80 -4.99 5.80
N GLN A 88 0.71 -5.59 5.34
CA GLN A 88 0.36 -6.96 5.66
C GLN A 88 0.01 -7.72 4.40
N THR A 89 0.21 -9.03 4.44
CA THR A 89 -0.28 -9.93 3.40
C THR A 89 -0.69 -11.24 4.07
N PRO A 90 -1.72 -11.92 3.56
CA PRO A 90 -2.11 -13.23 4.13
C PRO A 90 -0.95 -14.21 4.07
N SER A 91 -0.82 -15.03 5.11
CA SER A 91 0.27 -16.00 5.20
C SER A 91 0.27 -17.03 4.07
N PHE A 92 -0.88 -17.24 3.42
CA PHE A 92 -0.98 -18.18 2.30
C PHE A 92 -0.60 -17.57 0.95
N ASN A 93 -0.38 -16.25 0.89
CA ASN A 93 -0.02 -15.57 -0.35
C ASN A 93 1.48 -15.68 -0.60
N SER A 94 1.92 -16.87 -0.99
CA SER A 94 3.34 -17.16 -1.15
C SER A 94 4.01 -16.32 -2.22
N ARG A 95 3.30 -15.97 -3.29
CA ARG A 95 3.86 -15.13 -4.36
C ARG A 95 4.17 -13.72 -3.85
N ALA A 96 3.25 -13.11 -3.12
CA ALA A 96 3.48 -11.78 -2.54
C ALA A 96 4.61 -11.82 -1.52
N ILE A 97 4.64 -12.83 -0.67
CA ILE A 97 5.68 -12.99 0.34
C ILE A 97 7.06 -13.09 -0.31
N LYS A 98 7.20 -13.90 -1.37
CA LYS A 98 8.46 -14.00 -2.10
C LYS A 98 8.90 -12.66 -2.67
N PHE A 99 7.96 -11.91 -3.22
CA PHE A 99 8.24 -10.58 -3.74
C PHE A 99 8.73 -9.64 -2.63
N TYR A 100 8.01 -9.59 -1.52
CA TYR A 100 8.38 -8.69 -0.42
C TYR A 100 9.71 -9.08 0.22
N ASP A 101 9.99 -10.36 0.37
CA ASP A 101 11.29 -10.83 0.88
C ASP A 101 12.42 -10.42 -0.07
N ARG A 102 12.20 -10.57 -1.37
CA ARG A 102 13.21 -10.26 -2.37
C ARG A 102 13.58 -8.77 -2.38
N ILE A 103 12.62 -7.90 -2.15
CA ILE A 103 12.88 -6.46 -2.14
C ILE A 103 13.37 -5.94 -0.79
N GLY A 104 13.62 -6.82 0.16
CA GLY A 104 14.21 -6.46 1.44
C GLY A 104 13.24 -6.26 2.59
N GLY A 105 11.96 -6.60 2.41
CA GLY A 105 11.00 -6.56 3.49
C GLY A 105 11.31 -7.60 4.55
N LYS A 106 11.01 -7.28 5.80
CA LYS A 106 11.16 -8.22 6.92
C LYS A 106 9.81 -8.43 7.55
N SER A 107 9.47 -9.69 7.82
CA SER A 107 8.16 -10.02 8.36
C SER A 107 8.27 -10.54 9.79
N ILE A 108 7.19 -10.34 10.53
CA ILE A 108 7.01 -10.92 11.86
C ILE A 108 5.64 -11.60 11.90
N PRO A 109 5.51 -12.73 12.61
CA PRO A 109 4.20 -13.37 12.77
C PRO A 109 3.29 -12.51 13.62
N LYS A 110 2.02 -12.41 13.22
CA LYS A 110 1.01 -11.71 14.00
C LYS A 110 -0.34 -12.37 13.83
N GLU A 111 -1.17 -12.25 14.85
CA GLU A 111 -2.59 -12.63 14.78
C GLU A 111 -3.41 -11.38 14.53
N ARG A 112 -4.27 -11.43 13.54
CA ARG A 112 -5.20 -10.33 13.25
C ARG A 112 -6.55 -10.66 13.86
N TYR A 113 -7.03 -9.76 14.72
CA TYR A 113 -8.35 -9.91 15.37
C TYR A 113 -9.32 -8.87 14.81
N PHE A 114 -10.57 -9.23 14.77
CA PHE A 114 -11.65 -8.30 14.44
C PHE A 114 -12.93 -8.72 15.14
N LEU A 115 -13.80 -7.75 15.38
CA LEU A 115 -15.12 -7.97 15.96
C LEU A 115 -16.15 -7.36 15.04
N ASN A 116 -17.16 -8.14 14.67
CA ASN A 116 -18.30 -7.62 13.93
C ASN A 116 -19.28 -7.02 14.93
N LEU A 117 -19.70 -5.79 14.68
CA LEU A 117 -20.60 -5.05 15.57
C LEU A 117 -22.01 -4.97 15.02
#